data_7813a8355aad5bdfcf6c1d5551201f0b
#
_entry.id   7813a8355aad5bdfcf6c1d5551201f0b
#
_cell.length_a   1.000
_cell.length_b   1.000
_cell.length_c   1.000
_cell.angle_alpha   90.00
_cell.angle_beta   90.00
_cell.angle_gamma   90.00
#
_symmetry.space_group_name_H-M   'P 1'
#
loop_
_entity.id
_entity.type
_entity.pdbx_description
1 polymer ?
#
loop_
_entity_poly.entity_id
_entity_poly.type
_entity_poly.pdbx_seq_one_letter_code
_entity_poly.pdbx_strand_id
1 'polypeptide(L)'
;ANIEGVYNLYEAARKTGCTRILFASSNHAVGFYKQTDYLDDKALPRPDGLYGVSKVFGEAIASLYHDKFGIETAIVRIGSCFPEPKNHRMLATWMSYDDFTALIDCIFNISQLGCPIIYGISDNDGKWWDNSGTAYLGWQPKDNGRNFQESLDKRMERPKPDAPDAVYQGGYFTVDPIYASEDD
;
A
#
# COMPACT_ATOMS: atom_id res chain seq x y z
N ALA A 1 14.56 6.61 -9.84
CA ALA A 1 14.70 5.27 -9.25
C ALA A 1 13.42 4.43 -9.44
N ASN A 2 12.22 4.94 -9.06
CA ASN A 2 10.98 4.14 -9.07
C ASN A 2 10.44 3.77 -10.47
N ILE A 3 10.81 4.45 -11.53
CA ILE A 3 10.39 4.14 -12.91
C ILE A 3 11.41 3.19 -13.56
N GLU A 4 12.59 3.71 -13.85
CA GLU A 4 13.64 2.95 -14.51
C GLU A 4 14.13 1.75 -13.67
N GLY A 5 14.26 1.95 -12.35
CA GLY A 5 14.69 0.89 -11.44
C GLY A 5 13.72 -0.29 -11.38
N VAL A 6 12.39 -0.03 -11.40
CA VAL A 6 11.38 -1.09 -11.44
C VAL A 6 11.44 -1.84 -12.76
N TYR A 7 11.51 -1.15 -13.89
CA TYR A 7 11.68 -1.80 -15.20
C TYR A 7 12.94 -2.70 -15.22
N ASN A 8 14.08 -2.18 -14.78
CA ASN A 8 15.33 -2.93 -14.75
C ASN A 8 15.25 -4.16 -13.84
N LEU A 9 14.53 -4.07 -12.70
CA LEU A 9 14.30 -5.20 -11.79
C LEU A 9 13.52 -6.31 -12.49
N TYR A 10 12.40 -5.99 -13.15
CA TYR A 10 11.60 -6.99 -13.86
C TYR A 10 12.34 -7.60 -15.05
N GLU A 11 13.14 -6.82 -15.80
CA GLU A 11 14.00 -7.34 -16.85
C GLU A 11 15.09 -8.28 -16.30
N ALA A 12 15.68 -7.94 -15.15
CA ALA A 12 16.64 -8.83 -14.49
C ALA A 12 15.95 -10.12 -14.02
N ALA A 13 14.78 -10.03 -13.40
CA ALA A 13 13.99 -11.19 -12.97
C ALA A 13 13.68 -12.11 -14.16
N ARG A 14 13.19 -11.55 -15.28
CA ARG A 14 12.91 -12.30 -16.51
C ARG A 14 14.15 -13.02 -17.04
N LYS A 15 15.30 -12.32 -17.11
CA LYS A 15 16.55 -12.87 -17.65
C LYS A 15 17.17 -13.94 -16.76
N THR A 16 16.95 -13.88 -15.46
CA THR A 16 17.52 -14.83 -14.49
C THR A 16 16.57 -15.99 -14.14
N GLY A 17 15.34 -16.00 -14.70
CA GLY A 17 14.36 -17.05 -14.41
C GLY A 17 13.69 -16.91 -13.04
N CYS A 18 13.69 -15.71 -12.45
CA CYS A 18 12.92 -15.45 -11.25
C CYS A 18 11.42 -15.51 -11.57
N THR A 19 10.68 -16.33 -10.86
CA THR A 19 9.27 -16.63 -11.14
C THR A 19 8.29 -15.88 -10.23
N ARG A 20 8.78 -15.27 -9.12
CA ARG A 20 7.91 -14.64 -8.13
C ARG A 20 8.54 -13.40 -7.53
N ILE A 21 7.74 -12.34 -7.42
CA ILE A 21 8.15 -11.03 -6.90
C ILE A 21 7.10 -10.54 -5.88
N LEU A 22 7.56 -9.90 -4.80
CA LEU A 22 6.75 -9.00 -4.01
C LEU A 22 7.10 -7.56 -4.43
N PHE A 23 6.14 -6.85 -5.00
CA PHE A 23 6.30 -5.45 -5.35
C PHE A 23 5.72 -4.55 -4.26
N ALA A 24 6.59 -3.78 -3.60
CA ALA A 24 6.19 -2.78 -2.61
C ALA A 24 5.56 -1.57 -3.32
N SER A 25 4.24 -1.65 -3.59
CA SER A 25 3.42 -0.51 -3.97
C SER A 25 3.07 0.33 -2.74
N SER A 26 2.10 1.21 -2.82
CA SER A 26 1.76 2.13 -1.76
C SER A 26 0.27 2.49 -1.77
N ASN A 27 -0.29 2.82 -0.61
CA ASN A 27 -1.60 3.45 -0.51
C ASN A 27 -1.69 4.79 -1.28
N HIS A 28 -0.56 5.42 -1.57
CA HIS A 28 -0.49 6.62 -2.40
C HIS A 28 -0.87 6.38 -3.88
N ALA A 29 -0.95 5.13 -4.33
CA ALA A 29 -1.55 4.77 -5.62
C ALA A 29 -3.05 5.06 -5.68
N VAL A 30 -3.73 5.16 -4.52
CA VAL A 30 -5.18 5.40 -4.36
C VAL A 30 -5.47 6.56 -3.39
N GLY A 31 -4.48 7.41 -3.10
CA GLY A 31 -4.53 8.39 -2.02
C GLY A 31 -5.61 9.47 -2.15
N PHE A 32 -6.08 9.81 -3.35
CA PHE A 32 -7.18 10.78 -3.55
C PHE A 32 -8.59 10.22 -3.31
N TYR A 33 -8.74 8.94 -2.97
CA TYR A 33 -10.02 8.46 -2.46
C TYR A 33 -10.29 9.00 -1.06
N LYS A 34 -11.57 9.21 -0.75
CA LYS A 34 -11.98 9.66 0.59
C LYS A 34 -11.89 8.51 1.59
N GLN A 35 -11.72 8.82 2.86
CA GLN A 35 -11.76 7.82 3.94
C GLN A 35 -13.14 7.17 4.12
N THR A 36 -14.18 7.76 3.52
CA THR A 36 -15.53 7.18 3.43
C THR A 36 -15.69 6.16 2.31
N ASP A 37 -14.74 6.10 1.38
CA ASP A 37 -14.77 5.16 0.26
C ASP A 37 -14.11 3.84 0.70
N TYR A 38 -14.85 2.74 0.57
CA TYR A 38 -14.33 1.41 0.88
C TYR A 38 -13.82 0.76 -0.40
N LEU A 39 -12.51 0.47 -0.47
CA LEU A 39 -11.85 0.02 -1.69
C LEU A 39 -11.48 -1.45 -1.62
N ASP A 40 -11.70 -2.15 -2.72
CA ASP A 40 -11.23 -3.52 -2.96
C ASP A 40 -10.01 -3.54 -3.93
N ASP A 41 -9.58 -4.73 -4.31
CA ASP A 41 -8.48 -4.99 -5.25
C ASP A 41 -8.73 -4.47 -6.68
N LYS A 42 -9.98 -4.07 -7.00
CA LYS A 42 -10.38 -3.55 -8.31
C LYS A 42 -10.41 -2.01 -8.36
N ALA A 43 -10.13 -1.36 -7.24
CA ALA A 43 -10.12 0.10 -7.19
C ALA A 43 -9.13 0.68 -8.19
N LEU A 44 -9.62 1.58 -9.06
CA LEU A 44 -8.79 2.26 -10.05
C LEU A 44 -7.74 3.15 -9.37
N PRO A 45 -6.55 3.31 -9.94
CA PRO A 45 -5.57 4.25 -9.43
C PRO A 45 -6.10 5.69 -9.36
N ARG A 46 -5.89 6.34 -8.21
CA ARG A 46 -6.09 7.78 -7.98
C ARG A 46 -4.94 8.31 -7.13
N PRO A 47 -3.72 8.38 -7.72
CA PRO A 47 -2.52 8.74 -6.97
C PRO A 47 -2.57 10.19 -6.51
N ASP A 48 -2.05 10.43 -5.29
CA ASP A 48 -2.05 11.74 -4.63
C ASP A 48 -0.77 12.55 -4.83
N GLY A 49 0.17 12.07 -5.63
CA GLY A 49 1.41 12.75 -5.97
C GLY A 49 2.26 11.94 -6.94
N LEU A 50 3.41 12.49 -7.36
CA LEU A 50 4.32 11.82 -8.30
C LEU A 50 4.87 10.50 -7.75
N TYR A 51 5.01 10.39 -6.43
CA TYR A 51 5.37 9.12 -5.79
C TYR A 51 4.29 8.06 -6.04
N GLY A 52 3.02 8.39 -5.81
CA GLY A 52 1.88 7.51 -6.11
C GLY A 52 1.84 7.10 -7.59
N VAL A 53 2.04 8.05 -8.52
CA VAL A 53 2.14 7.79 -9.96
C VAL A 53 3.26 6.78 -10.26
N SER A 54 4.41 6.92 -9.62
CA SER A 54 5.54 5.99 -9.81
C SER A 54 5.22 4.58 -9.32
N LYS A 55 4.38 4.43 -8.28
CA LYS A 55 3.93 3.13 -7.79
C LYS A 55 2.91 2.50 -8.73
N VAL A 56 1.99 3.29 -9.28
CA VAL A 56 1.03 2.84 -10.31
C VAL A 56 1.77 2.35 -11.57
N PHE A 57 2.84 3.03 -11.98
CA PHE A 57 3.72 2.52 -13.05
C PHE A 57 4.25 1.12 -12.73
N GLY A 58 4.72 0.90 -11.51
CA GLY A 58 5.23 -0.42 -11.09
C GLY A 58 4.13 -1.49 -11.05
N GLU A 59 2.90 -1.14 -10.65
CA GLU A 59 1.74 -2.05 -10.71
C GLU A 59 1.44 -2.47 -12.17
N ALA A 60 1.51 -1.53 -13.11
CA ALA A 60 1.32 -1.79 -14.54
C ALA A 60 2.45 -2.69 -15.12
N ILE A 61 3.71 -2.46 -14.73
CA ILE A 61 4.84 -3.32 -15.10
C ILE A 61 4.65 -4.73 -14.55
N ALA A 62 4.23 -4.88 -13.29
CA ALA A 62 3.94 -6.17 -12.68
C ALA A 62 2.93 -6.99 -13.50
N SER A 63 1.80 -6.37 -13.85
CA SER A 63 0.76 -6.99 -14.69
C SER A 63 1.31 -7.38 -16.07
N LEU A 64 2.03 -6.48 -16.75
CA LEU A 64 2.63 -6.76 -18.06
C LEU A 64 3.57 -7.98 -18.03
N TYR A 65 4.44 -8.05 -17.01
CA TYR A 65 5.40 -9.15 -16.91
C TYR A 65 4.75 -10.46 -16.47
N HIS A 66 3.67 -10.39 -15.69
CA HIS A 66 2.84 -11.55 -15.41
C HIS A 66 2.19 -12.11 -16.68
N ASP A 67 1.49 -11.28 -17.45
CA ASP A 67 0.76 -11.71 -18.62
C ASP A 67 1.67 -12.19 -19.75
N LYS A 68 2.84 -11.55 -19.93
CA LYS A 68 3.77 -11.89 -21.02
C LYS A 68 4.74 -13.00 -20.68
N PHE A 69 5.16 -13.12 -19.42
CA PHE A 69 6.29 -13.98 -19.03
C PHE A 69 5.98 -14.91 -17.87
N GLY A 70 4.75 -14.86 -17.31
CA GLY A 70 4.32 -15.70 -16.19
C GLY A 70 5.03 -15.39 -14.86
N ILE A 71 5.63 -14.19 -14.71
CA ILE A 71 6.23 -13.78 -13.44
C ILE A 71 5.11 -13.40 -12.48
N GLU A 72 4.86 -14.22 -11.47
CA GLU A 72 3.88 -13.94 -10.44
C GLU A 72 4.32 -12.77 -9.58
N THR A 73 3.40 -11.84 -9.31
CA THR A 73 3.73 -10.66 -8.49
C THR A 73 2.64 -10.35 -7.48
N ALA A 74 2.98 -10.39 -6.19
CA ALA A 74 2.15 -9.75 -5.16
C ALA A 74 2.37 -8.24 -5.20
N ILE A 75 1.39 -7.48 -5.63
CA ILE A 75 1.39 -6.02 -5.61
C ILE A 75 0.85 -5.58 -4.25
N VAL A 76 1.73 -5.18 -3.32
CA VAL A 76 1.32 -4.80 -1.98
C VAL A 76 1.23 -3.27 -1.88
N ARG A 77 0.01 -2.74 -1.86
CA ARG A 77 -0.26 -1.33 -1.54
C ARG A 77 -0.10 -1.12 -0.04
N ILE A 78 1.15 -0.93 0.38
CA ILE A 78 1.50 -0.78 1.79
C ILE A 78 0.86 0.50 2.33
N GLY A 79 0.18 0.40 3.47
CA GLY A 79 -0.31 1.52 4.24
C GLY A 79 0.83 2.21 5.02
N SER A 80 0.89 2.01 6.32
CA SER A 80 1.87 2.66 7.20
C SER A 80 2.63 1.60 8.01
N CYS A 81 3.72 1.08 7.45
CA CYS A 81 4.53 0.02 8.08
C CYS A 81 5.63 0.64 8.96
N PHE A 82 5.32 0.82 10.24
CA PHE A 82 6.19 1.39 11.28
C PHE A 82 6.01 0.61 12.58
N PRO A 83 6.95 0.73 13.57
CA PRO A 83 6.77 0.10 14.88
C PRO A 83 5.45 0.50 15.55
N GLU A 84 5.02 1.75 15.38
CA GLU A 84 3.73 2.27 15.86
C GLU A 84 3.17 3.33 14.88
N PRO A 85 1.83 3.56 14.84
CA PRO A 85 1.24 4.64 14.08
C PRO A 85 1.76 6.01 14.54
N LYS A 86 2.07 6.90 13.58
CA LYS A 86 2.62 8.23 13.88
C LYS A 86 1.54 9.32 14.00
N ASN A 87 0.34 9.08 13.48
CA ASN A 87 -0.80 9.99 13.54
C ASN A 87 -2.13 9.22 13.52
N HIS A 88 -3.25 9.92 13.74
CA HIS A 88 -4.58 9.30 13.82
C HIS A 88 -5.04 8.62 12.53
N ARG A 89 -4.68 9.16 11.33
CA ARG A 89 -4.96 8.51 10.05
C ARG A 89 -4.31 7.13 9.98
N MET A 90 -3.10 7.00 10.50
CA MET A 90 -2.37 5.74 10.49
C MET A 90 -3.01 4.64 11.35
N LEU A 91 -3.92 4.98 12.28
CA LEU A 91 -4.69 3.95 13.00
C LEU A 91 -5.48 3.04 12.05
N ALA A 92 -5.94 3.58 10.91
CA ALA A 92 -6.65 2.81 9.89
C ALA A 92 -5.71 2.11 8.88
N THR A 93 -4.50 2.67 8.66
CA THR A 93 -3.59 2.22 7.60
C THR A 93 -2.35 1.51 8.13
N TRP A 94 -2.23 1.36 9.45
CA TRP A 94 -1.05 0.75 10.06
C TRP A 94 -0.91 -0.73 9.71
N MET A 95 0.33 -1.15 9.57
CA MET A 95 0.74 -2.53 9.35
C MET A 95 1.91 -2.84 10.28
N SER A 96 1.73 -3.81 11.16
CA SER A 96 2.81 -4.29 12.02
C SER A 96 3.88 -5.02 11.21
N TYR A 97 5.08 -5.11 11.76
CA TYR A 97 6.14 -5.91 11.15
C TYR A 97 5.82 -7.41 11.18
N ASP A 98 5.12 -7.88 12.20
CA ASP A 98 4.75 -9.29 12.34
C ASP A 98 3.70 -9.67 11.28
N ASP A 99 2.66 -8.84 11.08
CA ASP A 99 1.67 -9.06 10.02
C ASP A 99 2.30 -8.96 8.61
N PHE A 100 3.27 -8.05 8.43
CA PHE A 100 3.99 -7.96 7.15
C PHE A 100 4.85 -9.21 6.90
N THR A 101 5.56 -9.68 7.90
CA THR A 101 6.36 -10.91 7.79
C THR A 101 5.46 -12.11 7.47
N ALA A 102 4.30 -12.22 8.14
CA ALA A 102 3.32 -13.27 7.84
C ALA A 102 2.77 -13.16 6.41
N LEU A 103 2.56 -11.95 5.89
CA LEU A 103 2.17 -11.75 4.48
C LEU A 103 3.26 -12.23 3.52
N ILE A 104 4.52 -11.90 3.78
CA ILE A 104 5.67 -12.36 2.98
C ILE A 104 5.69 -13.88 2.94
N ASP A 105 5.54 -14.54 4.09
CA ASP A 105 5.50 -16.00 4.18
C ASP A 105 4.35 -16.58 3.36
N CYS A 106 3.16 -16.03 3.43
CA CYS A 106 2.03 -16.48 2.61
C CYS A 106 2.32 -16.32 1.11
N ILE A 107 2.84 -15.16 0.67
CA ILE A 107 3.16 -14.86 -0.74
C ILE A 107 4.16 -15.88 -1.30
N PHE A 108 5.22 -16.21 -0.57
CA PHE A 108 6.28 -17.09 -1.08
C PHE A 108 6.01 -18.58 -0.91
N ASN A 109 5.05 -18.97 -0.07
CA ASN A 109 4.71 -20.39 0.16
C ASN A 109 3.45 -20.86 -0.58
N ILE A 110 2.61 -19.96 -1.09
CA ILE A 110 1.42 -20.37 -1.86
C ILE A 110 1.81 -21.03 -3.19
N SER A 111 1.06 -22.05 -3.60
CA SER A 111 1.35 -22.79 -4.83
C SER A 111 1.16 -21.94 -6.09
N GLN A 112 0.13 -21.10 -6.11
CA GLN A 112 -0.19 -20.19 -7.22
C GLN A 112 -0.55 -18.81 -6.66
N LEU A 113 0.27 -17.82 -6.96
CA LEU A 113 0.09 -16.45 -6.51
C LEU A 113 -0.69 -15.60 -7.51
N GLY A 114 -0.37 -15.70 -8.80
CA GLY A 114 -0.90 -14.80 -9.83
C GLY A 114 -0.32 -13.40 -9.74
N CYS A 115 -1.18 -12.38 -9.95
CA CYS A 115 -0.78 -10.97 -9.88
C CYS A 115 -1.79 -10.15 -9.05
N PRO A 116 -2.02 -10.49 -7.77
CA PRO A 116 -3.00 -9.81 -6.93
C PRO A 116 -2.52 -8.44 -6.46
N ILE A 117 -3.50 -7.52 -6.27
CA ILE A 117 -3.32 -6.31 -5.48
C ILE A 117 -3.75 -6.63 -4.04
N ILE A 118 -2.90 -6.33 -3.08
CA ILE A 118 -3.10 -6.57 -1.65
C ILE A 118 -2.93 -5.25 -0.91
N TYR A 119 -3.87 -4.89 -0.05
CA TYR A 119 -3.67 -3.77 0.86
C TYR A 119 -2.88 -4.23 2.07
N GLY A 120 -1.64 -3.72 2.19
CA GLY A 120 -0.74 -4.04 3.28
C GLY A 120 -1.10 -3.28 4.55
N ILE A 121 -2.03 -3.82 5.32
CA ILE A 121 -2.49 -3.27 6.61
C ILE A 121 -2.75 -4.41 7.60
N SER A 122 -2.58 -4.12 8.88
CA SER A 122 -3.04 -4.99 9.97
C SER A 122 -4.58 -5.02 10.06
N ASP A 123 -5.14 -5.82 10.96
CA ASP A 123 -6.60 -5.93 11.16
C ASP A 123 -7.17 -4.72 11.93
N ASN A 124 -6.98 -3.54 11.36
CA ASN A 124 -7.35 -2.27 11.97
C ASN A 124 -8.88 -2.06 11.97
N ASP A 125 -9.44 -1.59 13.07
CA ASP A 125 -10.88 -1.37 13.23
C ASP A 125 -11.46 -0.36 12.23
N GLY A 126 -10.73 0.69 11.91
CA GLY A 126 -11.19 1.77 11.03
C GLY A 126 -10.64 1.68 9.59
N LYS A 127 -10.25 0.50 9.12
CA LYS A 127 -9.68 0.30 7.78
C LYS A 127 -10.67 0.65 6.67
N TRP A 128 -10.15 1.16 5.57
CA TRP A 128 -10.91 1.55 4.37
C TRP A 128 -10.76 0.55 3.22
N TRP A 129 -10.04 -0.55 3.43
CA TRP A 129 -9.61 -1.46 2.37
C TRP A 129 -10.04 -2.89 2.67
N ASP A 130 -10.44 -3.56 1.61
CA ASP A 130 -10.89 -4.94 1.62
C ASP A 130 -9.89 -5.85 0.89
N ASN A 131 -9.44 -6.88 1.58
CA ASN A 131 -8.58 -7.93 1.04
C ASN A 131 -9.34 -9.25 0.79
N SER A 132 -10.67 -9.25 0.76
CA SER A 132 -11.46 -10.46 0.54
C SER A 132 -11.13 -11.16 -0.79
N GLY A 133 -10.81 -10.38 -1.85
CA GLY A 133 -10.36 -10.89 -3.13
C GLY A 133 -9.04 -11.68 -3.08
N THR A 134 -8.25 -11.49 -2.04
CA THR A 134 -6.96 -12.18 -1.83
C THR A 134 -7.00 -13.19 -0.68
N ALA A 135 -8.17 -13.58 -0.20
CA ALA A 135 -8.36 -14.54 0.90
C ALA A 135 -7.72 -15.92 0.60
N TYR A 136 -7.57 -16.29 -0.68
CA TYR A 136 -6.91 -17.53 -1.08
C TYR A 136 -5.44 -17.62 -0.67
N LEU A 137 -4.78 -16.49 -0.36
CA LEU A 137 -3.41 -16.45 0.16
C LEU A 137 -3.32 -17.06 1.57
N GLY A 138 -4.44 -17.14 2.30
CA GLY A 138 -4.47 -17.60 3.69
C GLY A 138 -3.88 -16.62 4.70
N TRP A 139 -3.53 -15.40 4.27
CA TRP A 139 -3.01 -14.37 5.17
C TRP A 139 -4.11 -13.83 6.08
N GLN A 140 -3.83 -13.83 7.38
CA GLN A 140 -4.73 -13.35 8.42
C GLN A 140 -3.96 -12.41 9.35
N PRO A 141 -3.97 -11.08 9.09
CA PRO A 141 -3.36 -10.12 9.99
C PRO A 141 -4.05 -10.13 11.35
N LYS A 142 -3.29 -9.88 12.42
CA LYS A 142 -3.76 -10.04 13.82
C LYS A 142 -3.65 -8.75 14.62
N ASP A 143 -2.72 -7.88 14.26
CA ASP A 143 -2.45 -6.67 14.99
C ASP A 143 -3.45 -5.57 14.65
N ASN A 144 -3.62 -4.61 15.55
CA ASN A 144 -4.60 -3.54 15.38
C ASN A 144 -4.03 -2.20 15.85
N GLY A 145 -4.04 -1.21 14.96
CA GLY A 145 -3.59 0.15 15.25
C GLY A 145 -4.36 0.82 16.40
N ARG A 146 -5.59 0.40 16.68
CA ARG A 146 -6.39 0.87 17.82
C ARG A 146 -5.65 0.80 19.16
N ASN A 147 -4.75 -0.17 19.33
CA ASN A 147 -3.97 -0.32 20.55
C ASN A 147 -3.11 0.91 20.87
N PHE A 148 -2.85 1.75 19.88
CA PHE A 148 -2.06 2.97 20.00
C PHE A 148 -2.91 4.24 20.14
N GLN A 149 -4.24 4.15 20.03
CA GLN A 149 -5.11 5.32 20.00
C GLN A 149 -4.96 6.20 21.24
N GLU A 150 -4.98 5.62 22.45
CA GLU A 150 -4.86 6.39 23.70
C GLU A 150 -3.49 7.13 23.77
N SER A 151 -2.43 6.49 23.31
CA SER A 151 -1.09 7.10 23.25
C SER A 151 -1.04 8.25 22.26
N LEU A 152 -1.69 8.13 21.10
CA LEU A 152 -1.78 9.21 20.11
C LEU A 152 -2.63 10.38 20.60
N ASP A 153 -3.79 10.11 21.21
CA ASP A 153 -4.67 11.13 21.76
C ASP A 153 -3.98 11.98 22.86
N LYS A 154 -2.99 11.41 23.56
CA LYS A 154 -2.14 12.13 24.54
C LYS A 154 -1.02 12.97 23.92
N ARG A 155 -0.55 12.56 22.72
CA ARG A 155 0.63 13.19 22.08
C ARG A 155 0.27 14.25 21.06
N MET A 156 -0.92 14.18 20.47
CA MET A 156 -1.33 15.09 19.40
C MET A 156 -2.85 15.25 19.33
N GLU A 157 -3.27 16.41 18.85
CA GLU A 157 -4.68 16.67 18.56
C GLU A 157 -5.14 15.87 17.34
N ARG A 158 -6.43 15.50 17.34
CA ARG A 158 -7.05 14.89 16.16
C ARG A 158 -7.15 15.91 15.03
N PRO A 159 -7.00 15.49 13.77
CA PRO A 159 -7.17 16.39 12.64
C PRO A 159 -8.60 16.96 12.62
N LYS A 160 -8.74 18.21 12.17
CA LYS A 160 -10.06 18.80 11.96
C LYS A 160 -10.82 17.98 10.90
N PRO A 161 -12.17 17.93 10.96
CA PRO A 161 -12.97 17.11 10.04
C PRO A 161 -12.79 17.43 8.55
N ASP A 162 -12.38 18.65 8.21
CA ASP A 162 -12.11 19.14 6.86
C ASP A 162 -10.63 19.05 6.45
N ALA A 163 -9.76 18.67 7.37
CA ALA A 163 -8.33 18.51 7.08
C ALA A 163 -8.07 17.33 6.12
N PRO A 164 -7.05 17.41 5.25
CA PRO A 164 -6.70 16.32 4.35
C PRO A 164 -6.51 14.97 5.05
N ASP A 165 -5.91 14.97 6.25
CA ASP A 165 -5.69 13.76 7.07
C ASP A 165 -6.97 13.15 7.65
N ALA A 166 -8.09 13.88 7.63
CA ALA A 166 -9.41 13.37 8.02
C ALA A 166 -10.30 13.05 6.81
N VAL A 167 -9.99 13.59 5.62
CA VAL A 167 -10.83 13.46 4.42
C VAL A 167 -10.31 12.40 3.46
N TYR A 168 -9.00 12.39 3.18
CA TYR A 168 -8.41 11.57 2.13
C TYR A 168 -7.60 10.40 2.69
N GLN A 169 -7.59 9.28 1.94
CA GLN A 169 -6.81 8.09 2.30
C GLN A 169 -5.31 8.35 2.25
N GLY A 170 -4.83 9.22 1.35
CA GLY A 170 -3.45 9.68 1.26
C GLY A 170 -3.06 10.74 2.30
N GLY A 171 -4.08 11.35 2.94
CA GLY A 171 -3.87 12.39 3.95
C GLY A 171 -3.22 13.64 3.38
N TYR A 172 -2.25 14.19 4.11
CA TYR A 172 -1.56 15.43 3.75
C TYR A 172 -0.91 15.41 2.36
N PHE A 173 -0.49 14.26 1.84
CA PHE A 173 0.07 14.13 0.49
C PHE A 173 -0.84 14.66 -0.61
N THR A 174 -2.15 14.71 -0.39
CA THR A 174 -3.12 15.26 -1.36
C THR A 174 -3.00 16.77 -1.58
N VAL A 175 -2.36 17.48 -0.66
CA VAL A 175 -2.14 18.94 -0.72
C VAL A 175 -0.66 19.30 -0.77
N ASP A 176 0.23 18.32 -0.70
CA ASP A 176 1.67 18.51 -0.81
C ASP A 176 2.02 18.99 -2.24
N PRO A 177 2.76 20.09 -2.42
CA PRO A 177 3.06 20.61 -3.74
C PRO A 177 3.92 19.61 -4.54
N ILE A 178 3.58 19.47 -5.84
CA ILE A 178 4.34 18.59 -6.76
C ILE A 178 5.70 19.19 -7.10
N TYR A 179 5.76 20.52 -7.16
CA TYR A 179 6.97 21.28 -7.46
C TYR A 179 7.29 22.23 -6.31
N ALA A 180 8.57 22.38 -6.00
CA ALA A 180 9.00 23.50 -5.16
C ALA A 180 8.60 24.82 -5.84
N SER A 181 8.19 25.81 -5.05
CA SER A 181 7.96 27.15 -5.60
C SER A 181 9.27 27.68 -6.19
N GLU A 182 9.19 28.44 -7.29
CA GLU A 182 10.39 29.05 -7.91
C GLU A 182 11.06 30.09 -6.97
N ASP A 183 10.47 30.36 -5.80
CA ASP A 183 10.91 31.34 -4.80
C ASP A 183 11.60 30.70 -3.59
N ASP A 184 11.88 29.39 -3.58
CA ASP A 184 12.61 28.68 -2.51
C ASP A 184 14.08 28.42 -2.86
#